data_9b1b705310a28e56664b003a4b6550c5
#
_entry.id   9b1b705310a28e56664b003a4b6550c5
#
_cell.length_a   1.000
_cell.length_b   1.000
_cell.length_c   1.000
_cell.angle_alpha   90.00
_cell.angle_beta   90.00
_cell.angle_gamma   90.00
#
_symmetry.space_group_name_H-M   'P 1'
#
loop_
_entity.id
_entity.type
_entity.pdbx_description
1 polymer ?
#
loop_
_entity_poly.entity_id
_entity_poly.type
_entity_poly.pdbx_seq_one_letter_code
_entity_poly.pdbx_strand_id
1 'polypeptide(L)' 'MFPMLAEERFSLILDLLARQRTATVQELCEALNASESTIRRDLNELDKQGKLNKLSLIHI' A
#
# COMPACT_ATOMS: atom_id res chain seq x y z
N MET A 1 -14.13 -16.18 -4.47
CA MET A 1 -13.71 -14.80 -4.19
C MET A 1 -12.61 -14.41 -5.16
N PHE A 2 -12.75 -13.29 -5.80
CA PHE A 2 -11.79 -12.86 -6.79
C PHE A 2 -10.63 -12.12 -6.12
N PRO A 3 -9.41 -12.32 -6.59
CA PRO A 3 -8.29 -11.54 -6.07
C PRO A 3 -8.48 -10.06 -6.38
N MET A 4 -8.01 -9.23 -5.48
CA MET A 4 -8.08 -7.79 -5.64
C MET A 4 -7.17 -7.35 -6.79
N LEU A 5 -7.67 -6.48 -7.65
CA LEU A 5 -6.87 -5.92 -8.73
C LEU A 5 -5.83 -4.96 -8.18
N ALA A 6 -4.74 -4.77 -8.92
CA ALA A 6 -3.67 -3.88 -8.49
C ALA A 6 -4.19 -2.47 -8.22
N GLU A 7 -5.07 -1.99 -9.08
CA GLU A 7 -5.66 -0.64 -8.90
C GLU A 7 -6.44 -0.54 -7.61
N GLU A 8 -7.17 -1.59 -7.26
CA GLU A 8 -7.92 -1.61 -6.00
C GLU A 8 -6.98 -1.59 -4.81
N ARG A 9 -5.89 -2.35 -4.89
CA ARG A 9 -4.87 -2.34 -3.83
C ARG A 9 -4.25 -0.96 -3.68
N PHE A 10 -3.89 -0.34 -4.79
CA PHE A 10 -3.30 1.00 -4.77
C PHE A 10 -4.23 1.99 -4.09
N SER A 11 -5.51 1.95 -4.44
CA SER A 11 -6.50 2.84 -3.85
C SER A 11 -6.60 2.64 -2.34
N LEU A 12 -6.64 1.39 -1.89
CA LEU A 12 -6.72 1.08 -0.46
C LEU A 12 -5.46 1.48 0.29
N ILE A 13 -4.29 1.25 -0.32
CA ILE A 13 -3.02 1.66 0.29
C ILE A 13 -3.01 3.17 0.50
N LEU A 14 -3.37 3.92 -0.53
CA LEU A 14 -3.38 5.38 -0.45
C LEU A 14 -4.39 5.87 0.58
N ASP A 15 -5.55 5.22 0.65
CA ASP A 15 -6.57 5.57 1.62
C ASP A 15 -6.07 5.34 3.05
N LEU A 16 -5.44 4.21 3.30
CA LEU A 16 -4.89 3.90 4.62
C LEU A 16 -3.81 4.89 5.01
N LEU A 17 -2.91 5.23 4.09
CA LEU A 17 -1.86 6.20 4.36
C LEU A 17 -2.42 7.59 4.63
N ALA A 18 -3.50 7.95 3.95
CA ALA A 18 -4.15 9.23 4.19
C ALA A 18 -4.78 9.30 5.58
N ARG A 19 -5.31 8.17 6.07
CA ARG A 19 -5.95 8.11 7.38
C ARG A 19 -4.96 8.03 8.52
N GLN A 20 -3.92 7.22 8.36
CA GLN A 20 -2.99 6.89 9.44
C GLN A 20 -1.68 7.64 9.36
N ARG A 21 -1.41 8.27 8.22
CA ARG A 21 -0.15 8.95 7.91
C ARG A 21 1.05 8.01 7.86
N THR A 22 1.06 7.00 8.70
CA THR A 22 2.12 5.98 8.70
C THR A 22 1.49 4.61 8.68
N ALA A 23 2.18 3.67 8.04
CA ALA A 23 1.75 2.28 8.03
C ALA A 23 2.98 1.40 7.83
N THR A 24 2.95 0.20 8.39
CA THR A 24 3.99 -0.78 8.12
C THR A 24 3.56 -1.67 6.97
N VAL A 25 4.55 -2.31 6.33
CA VAL A 25 4.24 -3.29 5.29
C VAL A 25 3.35 -4.39 5.85
N GLN A 26 3.61 -4.82 7.07
CA GLN A 26 2.81 -5.85 7.73
C GLN A 26 1.35 -5.41 7.89
N GLU A 27 1.13 -4.17 8.30
CA GLU A 27 -0.22 -3.64 8.44
C GLU A 27 -0.95 -3.63 7.09
N LEU A 28 -0.26 -3.25 6.04
CA LEU A 28 -0.83 -3.25 4.71
C LEU A 28 -1.15 -4.67 4.23
N CYS A 29 -0.27 -5.62 4.52
CA CYS A 29 -0.51 -7.01 4.18
C CYS A 29 -1.79 -7.53 4.84
N GLU A 30 -1.98 -7.23 6.12
CA GLU A 30 -3.16 -7.66 6.85
C GLU A 30 -4.41 -6.96 6.34
N ALA A 31 -4.32 -5.67 6.11
CA ALA A 31 -5.47 -4.89 5.66
C ALA A 31 -5.95 -5.32 4.28
N LEU A 32 -5.02 -5.65 3.39
CA LEU A 32 -5.34 -6.01 2.02
C LEU A 32 -5.36 -7.51 1.78
N ASN A 33 -5.02 -8.28 2.79
CA ASN A 33 -4.92 -9.75 2.68
C ASN A 33 -4.00 -10.15 1.52
N ALA A 34 -2.84 -9.51 1.46
CA ALA A 34 -1.84 -9.72 0.42
C ALA A 34 -0.50 -10.08 1.03
N SER A 35 0.38 -10.69 0.23
CA SER A 35 1.71 -11.06 0.70
C SER A 35 2.61 -9.82 0.78
N GLU A 36 3.66 -9.93 1.59
CA GLU A 36 4.63 -8.86 1.73
C GLU A 36 5.28 -8.49 0.39
N SER A 37 5.60 -9.48 -0.42
CA SER A 37 6.18 -9.25 -1.74
C SER A 37 5.25 -8.42 -2.62
N THR A 38 3.97 -8.74 -2.58
CA THR A 38 2.96 -8.01 -3.34
C THR A 38 2.87 -6.56 -2.88
N ILE A 39 2.83 -6.35 -1.57
CA ILE A 39 2.73 -5.00 -1.01
C ILE A 39 3.97 -4.18 -1.37
N ARG A 40 5.16 -4.76 -1.24
CA ARG A 40 6.39 -4.05 -1.59
C ARG A 40 6.42 -3.65 -3.05
N ARG A 41 5.96 -4.53 -3.93
CA ARG A 41 5.88 -4.22 -5.35
C ARG A 41 4.89 -3.09 -5.61
N ASP A 42 3.73 -3.14 -4.97
CA ASP A 42 2.72 -2.10 -5.11
C ASP A 42 3.24 -0.75 -4.63
N LEU A 43 3.95 -0.74 -3.50
CA LEU A 43 4.53 0.50 -2.97
C LEU A 43 5.57 1.09 -3.91
N ASN A 44 6.43 0.24 -4.48
CA ASN A 44 7.41 0.70 -5.47
C ASN A 44 6.73 1.30 -6.69
N GLU A 45 5.66 0.67 -7.16
CA GLU A 45 4.93 1.15 -8.32
C GLU A 45 4.29 2.50 -8.03
N LEU A 46 3.67 2.64 -6.86
CA LEU A 46 3.06 3.91 -6.46
C LEU A 46 4.10 5.01 -6.33
N ASP A 47 5.27 4.68 -5.82
CA ASP A 47 6.37 5.64 -5.71
C ASP A 47 6.84 6.11 -7.09
N LYS A 48 6.96 5.18 -8.04
CA LYS A 48 7.34 5.52 -9.41
C LYS A 48 6.31 6.43 -10.07
N GLN A 49 5.04 6.22 -9.77
CA GLN A 49 3.97 7.03 -10.32
C GLN A 49 3.82 8.37 -9.62
N GLY A 50 4.58 8.58 -8.56
CA GLY A 50 4.51 9.81 -7.78
C GLY A 50 3.24 9.95 -6.97
N LYS A 51 2.57 8.85 -6.70
CA LYS A 51 1.31 8.85 -5.93
C LYS A 51 1.54 8.76 -4.44
N LEU A 52 2.71 8.29 -4.02
CA LEU A 52 3.04 8.25 -2.60
C LEU A 52 3.47 9.62 -2.13
N ASN A 53 2.85 10.06 -1.04
CA ASN A 53 3.21 11.33 -0.43
C ASN A 53 4.44 11.11 0.44
N LYS A 54 5.45 11.97 0.28
CA LYS A 54 6.68 11.88 1.06
C LYS A 54 6.43 12.09 2.55
N LEU A 55 5.30 12.69 2.89
CA LEU A 55 4.91 12.87 4.30
C LEU A 55 4.35 11.60 4.91
N SER A 56 4.00 10.62 4.09
CA SER A 56 3.53 9.33 4.56
C SER A 56 4.75 8.43 4.78
N LEU A 57 4.97 8.03 6.02
CA LEU A 57 6.10 7.18 6.36
C LEU A 57 5.65 5.73 6.37
N ILE A 58 6.37 4.91 5.61
CA ILE A 58 6.11 3.48 5.57
C ILE A 58 7.30 2.79 6.21
N HIS A 59 7.05 2.06 7.27
CA HIS A 59 8.08 1.32 7.97
C HIS A 59 8.08 -0.12 7.50
N ILE A 60 9.25 -0.64 7.28
CA ILE A 60 9.42 -2.03 6.85
C ILE A 60 9.79 -2.90 8.03
#